data_285518bd1b77462b5e9ecfcf8bf47501
#
_entry.id   285518bd1b77462b5e9ecfcf8bf47501
#
_cell.length_a   1.000
_cell.length_b   1.000
_cell.length_c   1.000
_cell.angle_alpha   90.00
_cell.angle_beta   90.00
_cell.angle_gamma   90.00
#
_symmetry.space_group_name_H-M   'P 1'
#
loop_
_entity.id
_entity.type
_entity.pdbx_description
1 polymer ?
#
loop_
_entity_poly.entity_id
_entity_poly.type
_entity_poly.pdbx_seq_one_letter_code
_entity_poly.pdbx_strand_id
1 'polypeptide(L)'
;MVDNGLCPDVNNRAVDDGLSTITFTPQTVRSVLLKLKPSNSSGYDCIPNVFLKNCANNLAKSLCHIFSISFVDGCLPETWKYAIVTPVHKKGPTSDPNNFRPISLTATCCRVMERIINDTLLRYLLDRHLISKQQHGFIRRKSVCTNLLECLEDWTLNLQSRHITDVIYFDFKKLSTLFVTTNY
;
A
#
# COMPACT_ATOMS: atom_id res chain seq x y z
N MET A 1 -26.60 -19.35 -9.40
CA MET A 1 -26.31 -19.35 -7.96
C MET A 1 -26.31 -17.89 -7.54
N VAL A 2 -27.35 -17.44 -6.89
CA VAL A 2 -27.46 -16.02 -6.47
C VAL A 2 -26.51 -15.85 -5.31
N ASP A 3 -25.42 -15.12 -5.52
CA ASP A 3 -24.55 -14.66 -4.45
C ASP A 3 -25.35 -13.65 -3.64
N ASN A 4 -25.75 -14.03 -2.44
CA ASN A 4 -26.59 -13.20 -1.55
C ASN A 4 -25.82 -12.03 -0.94
N GLY A 5 -24.85 -11.46 -1.61
CA GLY A 5 -24.27 -10.13 -1.31
C GLY A 5 -23.99 -9.78 0.16
N LEU A 6 -24.02 -10.79 1.05
CA LEU A 6 -23.60 -10.58 2.44
C LEU A 6 -22.09 -10.46 2.45
N CYS A 7 -21.62 -9.31 2.84
CA CYS A 7 -20.25 -9.12 3.30
C CYS A 7 -19.88 -10.34 4.14
N PRO A 8 -18.81 -11.08 3.81
CA PRO A 8 -18.41 -12.23 4.61
C PRO A 8 -18.30 -11.78 6.06
N ASP A 9 -19.01 -12.49 6.92
CA ASP A 9 -19.09 -12.18 8.35
C ASP A 9 -17.66 -12.22 8.92
N VAL A 10 -17.06 -11.06 9.02
CA VAL A 10 -15.67 -10.88 9.50
C VAL A 10 -15.56 -11.35 10.96
N ASN A 11 -16.70 -11.43 11.66
CA ASN A 11 -16.76 -11.75 13.08
C ASN A 11 -16.67 -13.25 13.42
N ASN A 12 -16.71 -14.17 12.45
CA ASN A 12 -16.77 -15.61 12.73
C ASN A 12 -15.55 -16.41 12.26
N ARG A 13 -14.48 -15.77 11.78
CA ARG A 13 -13.20 -16.46 11.67
C ARG A 13 -12.46 -16.25 12.97
N ALA A 14 -12.56 -17.22 13.89
CA ALA A 14 -11.61 -17.33 14.98
C ALA A 14 -10.20 -17.37 14.37
N VAL A 15 -9.54 -16.23 14.35
CA VAL A 15 -8.13 -16.13 13.97
C VAL A 15 -7.36 -16.62 15.19
N ASP A 16 -7.23 -17.94 15.30
CA ASP A 16 -6.66 -18.64 16.46
C ASP A 16 -5.17 -18.34 16.65
N ASP A 17 -4.56 -17.61 15.70
CA ASP A 17 -3.16 -17.20 15.73
C ASP A 17 -2.99 -15.89 14.95
N GLY A 18 -3.41 -14.79 15.55
CA GLY A 18 -3.31 -13.46 14.99
C GLY A 18 -1.84 -13.04 14.74
N LEU A 19 -1.62 -12.10 13.82
CA LEU A 19 -0.31 -11.48 13.67
C LEU A 19 0.00 -10.68 14.96
N SER A 20 0.73 -11.31 15.88
CA SER A 20 0.98 -10.72 17.21
C SER A 20 2.02 -9.61 17.18
N THR A 21 3.01 -9.69 16.28
CA THR A 21 4.08 -8.68 16.18
C THR A 21 4.77 -8.69 14.84
N ILE A 22 5.40 -7.57 14.50
CA ILE A 22 6.27 -7.41 13.33
C ILE A 22 7.69 -7.20 13.82
N THR A 23 8.60 -8.05 13.40
CA THR A 23 10.01 -7.99 13.80
C THR A 23 10.83 -7.31 12.71
N PHE A 24 11.57 -6.28 13.10
CA PHE A 24 12.58 -5.67 12.25
C PHE A 24 13.93 -6.35 12.49
N THR A 25 14.64 -6.66 11.41
CA THR A 25 16.02 -7.15 11.49
C THR A 25 16.95 -6.27 10.66
N PRO A 26 18.21 -6.11 11.05
CA PRO A 26 19.17 -5.34 10.26
C PRO A 26 19.29 -5.85 8.81
N GLN A 27 19.16 -7.15 8.60
CA GLN A 27 19.22 -7.78 7.27
C GLN A 27 18.03 -7.37 6.42
N THR A 28 16.82 -7.37 6.99
CA THR A 28 15.60 -6.93 6.30
C THR A 28 15.67 -5.45 5.95
N VAL A 29 16.04 -4.60 6.91
CA VAL A 29 16.21 -3.16 6.67
C VAL A 29 17.25 -2.91 5.57
N ARG A 30 18.43 -3.55 5.65
CA ARG A 30 19.46 -3.47 4.62
C ARG A 30 18.94 -3.86 3.24
N SER A 31 18.20 -4.97 3.15
CA SER A 31 17.67 -5.46 1.87
C SER A 31 16.70 -4.48 1.22
N VAL A 32 15.87 -3.79 2.03
CA VAL A 32 14.93 -2.78 1.54
C VAL A 32 15.67 -1.52 1.11
N LEU A 33 16.68 -1.06 1.88
CA LEU A 33 17.50 0.10 1.53
C LEU A 33 18.22 -0.11 0.18
N LEU A 34 18.80 -1.27 -0.04
CA LEU A 34 19.49 -1.60 -1.30
C LEU A 34 18.56 -1.63 -2.51
N LYS A 35 17.26 -1.90 -2.32
CA LYS A 35 16.24 -1.90 -3.37
C LYS A 35 15.68 -0.51 -3.69
N LEU A 36 16.06 0.53 -2.94
CA LEU A 36 15.64 1.89 -3.24
C LEU A 36 16.08 2.30 -4.65
N LYS A 37 15.17 2.92 -5.40
CA LYS A 37 15.55 3.54 -6.68
C LYS A 37 16.46 4.73 -6.38
N PRO A 38 17.64 4.81 -7.01
CA PRO A 38 18.53 5.96 -6.84
C PRO A 38 17.80 7.22 -7.26
N SER A 39 17.71 8.19 -6.38
CA SER A 39 17.09 9.49 -6.63
C SER A 39 17.68 10.51 -5.66
N ASN A 40 17.87 11.72 -6.14
CA ASN A 40 18.23 12.86 -5.32
C ASN A 40 17.02 13.53 -4.66
N SER A 41 15.79 13.10 -5.02
CA SER A 41 14.59 13.57 -4.33
C SER A 41 14.57 13.06 -2.89
N SER A 42 14.17 13.91 -1.99
CA SER A 42 14.04 13.65 -0.55
C SER A 42 12.63 14.00 -0.08
N GLY A 43 12.26 13.52 1.09
CA GLY A 43 11.11 14.02 1.84
C GLY A 43 11.45 15.29 2.61
N TYR A 44 10.62 15.58 3.60
CA TYR A 44 10.82 16.73 4.51
C TYR A 44 12.15 16.67 5.27
N ASP A 45 12.68 15.46 5.51
CA ASP A 45 13.94 15.18 6.19
C ASP A 45 15.20 15.54 5.36
N CYS A 46 15.04 15.93 4.11
CA CYS A 46 16.12 16.25 3.18
C CYS A 46 17.13 15.09 2.95
N ILE A 47 16.77 13.84 3.28
CA ILE A 47 17.66 12.68 3.11
C ILE A 47 17.33 11.98 1.77
N PRO A 48 18.20 12.05 0.74
CA PRO A 48 17.91 11.47 -0.56
C PRO A 48 18.06 9.94 -0.57
N ASN A 49 17.30 9.27 -1.43
CA ASN A 49 17.35 7.82 -1.58
C ASN A 49 18.74 7.29 -1.92
N VAL A 50 19.51 8.02 -2.73
CA VAL A 50 20.88 7.62 -3.12
C VAL A 50 21.80 7.52 -1.90
N PHE A 51 21.68 8.44 -0.95
CA PHE A 51 22.46 8.40 0.29
C PHE A 51 22.11 7.17 1.13
N LEU A 52 20.81 6.94 1.38
CA LEU A 52 20.34 5.79 2.16
C LEU A 52 20.75 4.46 1.53
N LYS A 53 20.71 4.36 0.20
CA LYS A 53 21.13 3.17 -0.52
C LYS A 53 22.62 2.91 -0.38
N ASN A 54 23.46 3.93 -0.56
CA ASN A 54 24.92 3.80 -0.49
C ASN A 54 25.41 3.50 0.94
N CYS A 55 24.72 4.05 1.94
CA CYS A 55 25.02 3.84 3.36
C CYS A 55 24.27 2.66 3.98
N ALA A 56 23.58 1.82 3.19
CA ALA A 56 22.68 0.78 3.68
C ALA A 56 23.34 -0.17 4.70
N ASN A 57 24.61 -0.53 4.52
CA ASN A 57 25.33 -1.41 5.43
C ASN A 57 25.51 -0.79 6.82
N ASN A 58 25.81 0.49 6.87
CA ASN A 58 26.11 1.22 8.12
C ASN A 58 24.84 1.65 8.84
N LEU A 59 23.79 2.02 8.08
CA LEU A 59 22.54 2.53 8.62
C LEU A 59 21.57 1.42 9.07
N ALA A 60 21.70 0.22 8.53
CA ALA A 60 20.70 -0.85 8.75
C ALA A 60 20.48 -1.17 10.23
N LYS A 61 21.53 -1.22 11.05
CA LYS A 61 21.43 -1.54 12.48
C LYS A 61 20.75 -0.41 13.26
N SER A 62 21.12 0.85 13.01
CA SER A 62 20.54 2.02 13.68
C SER A 62 19.08 2.22 13.30
N LEU A 63 18.74 2.09 12.01
CA LEU A 63 17.37 2.19 11.54
C LEU A 63 16.51 1.03 12.07
N CYS A 64 17.05 -0.19 12.15
CA CYS A 64 16.36 -1.32 12.75
C CYS A 64 15.96 -1.02 14.20
N HIS A 65 16.86 -0.44 14.99
CA HIS A 65 16.59 -0.04 16.37
C HIS A 65 15.49 1.02 16.46
N ILE A 66 15.59 2.07 15.64
CA ILE A 66 14.56 3.13 15.58
C ILE A 66 13.20 2.54 15.18
N PHE A 67 13.14 1.69 14.16
CA PHE A 67 11.90 1.06 13.72
C PHE A 67 11.28 0.20 14.80
N SER A 68 12.10 -0.57 15.52
CA SER A 68 11.62 -1.44 16.61
C SER A 68 11.01 -0.63 17.75
N ILE A 69 11.69 0.42 18.22
CA ILE A 69 11.17 1.30 19.27
C ILE A 69 9.90 1.99 18.78
N SER A 70 9.95 2.62 17.61
CA SER A 70 8.81 3.33 17.05
C SER A 70 7.57 2.44 16.89
N PHE A 71 7.76 1.18 16.52
CA PHE A 71 6.67 0.22 16.37
C PHE A 71 6.09 -0.23 17.70
N VAL A 72 6.94 -0.51 18.69
CA VAL A 72 6.51 -0.94 20.03
C VAL A 72 5.80 0.19 20.77
N ASP A 73 6.34 1.39 20.70
CA ASP A 73 5.79 2.56 21.39
C ASP A 73 4.56 3.16 20.66
N GLY A 74 4.29 2.71 19.43
CA GLY A 74 3.24 3.29 18.58
C GLY A 74 3.49 4.76 18.21
N CYS A 75 4.74 5.20 18.28
CA CYS A 75 5.13 6.60 18.13
C CYS A 75 6.18 6.78 17.03
N LEU A 76 5.89 7.62 16.03
CA LEU A 76 6.84 7.95 14.98
C LEU A 76 7.74 9.13 15.37
N PRO A 77 9.01 9.17 14.91
CA PRO A 77 9.82 10.36 14.97
C PRO A 77 9.08 11.56 14.37
N GLU A 78 9.16 12.71 15.03
CA GLU A 78 8.38 13.90 14.66
C GLU A 78 8.59 14.30 13.19
N THR A 79 9.83 14.26 12.70
CA THR A 79 10.16 14.59 11.31
C THR A 79 9.51 13.66 10.28
N TRP A 80 9.06 12.46 10.66
CA TRP A 80 8.41 11.50 9.76
C TRP A 80 6.91 11.73 9.63
N LYS A 81 6.33 12.54 10.51
CA LYS A 81 4.92 12.93 10.46
C LYS A 81 4.66 14.04 9.43
N TYR A 82 5.71 14.71 8.94
CA TYR A 82 5.60 15.76 7.94
C TYR A 82 5.81 15.23 6.51
N ALA A 83 5.14 15.84 5.56
CA ALA A 83 5.30 15.55 4.15
C ALA A 83 5.29 16.83 3.31
N ILE A 84 6.06 16.83 2.23
CA ILE A 84 5.97 17.85 1.20
C ILE A 84 4.88 17.42 0.21
N VAL A 85 3.82 18.21 0.09
CA VAL A 85 2.74 17.92 -0.85
C VAL A 85 3.06 18.50 -2.22
N THR A 86 3.17 17.64 -3.22
CA THR A 86 3.43 18.03 -4.61
C THR A 86 2.18 17.78 -5.46
N PRO A 87 1.65 18.81 -6.15
CA PRO A 87 0.51 18.62 -7.04
C PRO A 87 0.95 17.96 -8.36
N VAL A 88 0.36 16.82 -8.69
CA VAL A 88 0.60 16.11 -9.96
C VAL A 88 -0.63 16.23 -10.85
N HIS A 89 -0.48 16.82 -12.03
CA HIS A 89 -1.57 16.99 -12.97
C HIS A 89 -2.15 15.64 -13.41
N LYS A 90 -3.47 15.51 -13.38
CA LYS A 90 -4.21 14.30 -13.75
C LYS A 90 -4.74 14.36 -15.17
N LYS A 91 -5.57 15.35 -15.45
CA LYS A 91 -6.22 15.60 -16.75
C LYS A 91 -6.98 16.93 -16.67
N GLY A 92 -7.36 17.48 -17.83
CA GLY A 92 -8.13 18.73 -17.92
C GLY A 92 -7.25 19.99 -17.87
N PRO A 93 -7.85 21.18 -17.79
CA PRO A 93 -7.11 22.44 -17.72
C PRO A 93 -6.24 22.53 -16.47
N THR A 94 -5.03 23.03 -16.63
CA THR A 94 -4.08 23.23 -15.51
C THR A 94 -4.47 24.39 -14.60
N SER A 95 -5.41 25.23 -15.03
CA SER A 95 -5.96 26.33 -14.22
C SER A 95 -6.92 25.88 -13.11
N ASP A 96 -7.43 24.63 -13.19
CA ASP A 96 -8.35 24.09 -12.18
C ASP A 96 -7.60 23.19 -11.19
N PRO A 97 -7.53 23.55 -9.89
CA PRO A 97 -6.89 22.74 -8.85
C PRO A 97 -7.46 21.31 -8.71
N ASN A 98 -8.73 21.09 -9.07
CA ASN A 98 -9.36 19.76 -9.02
C ASN A 98 -8.74 18.77 -10.02
N ASN A 99 -7.99 19.27 -10.99
CA ASN A 99 -7.28 18.45 -11.99
C ASN A 99 -5.90 17.96 -11.52
N PHE A 100 -5.55 18.23 -10.26
CA PHE A 100 -4.30 17.77 -9.67
C PHE A 100 -4.54 16.72 -8.59
N ARG A 101 -3.57 15.82 -8.44
CA ARG A 101 -3.50 14.87 -7.31
C ARG A 101 -2.45 15.38 -6.33
N PRO A 102 -2.78 15.57 -5.05
CA PRO A 102 -1.77 15.85 -4.04
C PRO A 102 -0.98 14.57 -3.77
N ILE A 103 0.32 14.60 -4.02
CA ILE A 103 1.24 13.51 -3.70
C ILE A 103 2.10 13.92 -2.51
N SER A 104 1.97 13.18 -1.42
CA SER A 104 2.75 13.43 -0.20
C SER A 104 4.12 12.77 -0.29
N LEU A 105 5.17 13.57 -0.23
CA LEU A 105 6.56 13.12 -0.18
C LEU A 105 6.98 13.04 1.29
N THR A 106 6.80 11.86 1.87
CA THR A 106 7.21 11.53 3.25
C THR A 106 8.70 11.20 3.33
N ALA A 107 9.25 11.19 4.55
CA ALA A 107 10.62 10.75 4.81
C ALA A 107 10.90 9.36 4.25
N THR A 108 12.03 9.17 3.58
CA THR A 108 12.35 7.87 2.98
C THR A 108 12.54 6.77 4.02
N CYS A 109 13.09 7.09 5.19
CA CYS A 109 13.21 6.15 6.30
C CYS A 109 11.85 5.63 6.76
N CYS A 110 10.84 6.51 6.85
CA CYS A 110 9.47 6.14 7.17
C CYS A 110 8.92 5.14 6.12
N ARG A 111 9.07 5.43 4.84
CA ARG A 111 8.65 4.53 3.74
C ARG A 111 9.36 3.17 3.78
N VAL A 112 10.61 3.11 4.24
CA VAL A 112 11.33 1.83 4.44
C VAL A 112 10.69 1.02 5.56
N MET A 113 10.35 1.65 6.68
CA MET A 113 9.63 1.02 7.79
C MET A 113 8.25 0.51 7.34
N GLU A 114 7.45 1.39 6.72
CA GLU A 114 6.13 1.05 6.17
C GLU A 114 6.19 -0.12 5.19
N ARG A 115 7.22 -0.16 4.36
CA ARG A 115 7.44 -1.25 3.42
C ARG A 115 7.63 -2.60 4.11
N ILE A 116 8.40 -2.64 5.17
CA ILE A 116 8.66 -3.87 5.94
C ILE A 116 7.36 -4.33 6.61
N ILE A 117 6.61 -3.40 7.20
CA ILE A 117 5.31 -3.65 7.81
C ILE A 117 4.34 -4.21 6.76
N ASN A 118 4.20 -3.52 5.64
CA ASN A 118 3.30 -3.91 4.56
C ASN A 118 3.66 -5.30 3.98
N ASP A 119 4.94 -5.56 3.72
CA ASP A 119 5.39 -6.85 3.16
C ASP A 119 5.09 -8.00 4.14
N THR A 120 5.17 -7.77 5.45
CA THR A 120 4.87 -8.76 6.49
C THR A 120 3.36 -8.98 6.63
N LEU A 121 2.59 -7.89 6.72
CA LEU A 121 1.13 -7.94 6.83
C LEU A 121 0.50 -8.58 5.59
N LEU A 122 0.92 -8.16 4.40
CA LEU A 122 0.38 -8.69 3.14
C LEU A 122 0.66 -10.20 3.01
N ARG A 123 1.87 -10.64 3.41
CA ARG A 123 2.20 -12.07 3.42
C ARG A 123 1.26 -12.83 4.35
N TYR A 124 1.11 -12.37 5.59
CA TYR A 124 0.20 -12.98 6.57
C TYR A 124 -1.24 -13.09 6.03
N LEU A 125 -1.76 -12.01 5.42
CA LEU A 125 -3.12 -11.98 4.87
C LEU A 125 -3.29 -12.95 3.69
N LEU A 126 -2.27 -13.07 2.82
CA LEU A 126 -2.29 -13.97 1.68
C LEU A 126 -2.17 -15.43 2.10
N ASP A 127 -1.24 -15.75 3.02
CA ASP A 127 -1.00 -17.12 3.50
C ASP A 127 -2.23 -17.69 4.20
N ARG A 128 -3.04 -16.82 4.81
CA ARG A 128 -4.29 -17.20 5.49
C ARG A 128 -5.54 -17.03 4.63
N HIS A 129 -5.40 -16.71 3.35
CA HIS A 129 -6.52 -16.49 2.44
C HIS A 129 -7.54 -15.44 2.93
N LEU A 130 -7.07 -14.42 3.67
CA LEU A 130 -7.90 -13.33 4.18
C LEU A 130 -8.17 -12.25 3.13
N ILE A 131 -7.45 -12.28 2.00
CA ILE A 131 -7.70 -11.42 0.84
C ILE A 131 -8.46 -12.23 -0.20
N SER A 132 -9.51 -11.64 -0.76
CA SER A 132 -10.28 -12.26 -1.83
C SER A 132 -9.39 -12.61 -3.03
N LYS A 133 -9.67 -13.76 -3.67
CA LYS A 133 -8.97 -14.16 -4.91
C LYS A 133 -9.19 -13.17 -6.05
N GLN A 134 -10.33 -12.48 -6.08
CA GLN A 134 -10.70 -11.46 -7.06
C GLN A 134 -9.97 -10.12 -6.82
N GLN A 135 -9.28 -9.94 -5.68
CA GLN A 135 -8.49 -8.73 -5.43
C GLN A 135 -7.25 -8.70 -6.32
N HIS A 136 -7.21 -7.77 -7.26
CA HIS A 136 -6.07 -7.55 -8.16
C HIS A 136 -5.24 -6.33 -7.81
N GLY A 137 -5.86 -5.29 -7.25
CA GLY A 137 -5.15 -4.08 -6.83
C GLY A 137 -4.16 -4.36 -5.70
N PHE A 138 -2.94 -3.83 -5.82
CA PHE A 138 -1.86 -3.94 -4.82
C PHE A 138 -1.36 -5.36 -4.52
N ILE A 139 -1.78 -6.36 -5.27
CA ILE A 139 -1.32 -7.76 -5.12
C ILE A 139 -0.19 -8.03 -6.11
N ARG A 140 0.90 -8.62 -5.61
CA ARG A 140 2.05 -8.99 -6.45
C ARG A 140 1.64 -10.00 -7.51
N ARG A 141 2.11 -9.81 -8.75
CA ARG A 141 1.80 -10.62 -9.94
C ARG A 141 0.36 -10.51 -10.44
N LYS A 142 -0.48 -9.70 -9.81
CA LYS A 142 -1.78 -9.31 -10.35
C LYS A 142 -1.71 -7.91 -10.96
N SER A 143 -2.58 -7.62 -11.90
CA SER A 143 -2.63 -6.35 -12.65
C SER A 143 -4.04 -6.05 -13.12
N VAL A 144 -4.25 -4.86 -13.66
CA VAL A 144 -5.51 -4.51 -14.35
C VAL A 144 -5.80 -5.49 -15.49
N CYS A 145 -4.76 -5.91 -16.25
CA CYS A 145 -4.94 -6.88 -17.33
C CYS A 145 -5.44 -8.23 -16.82
N THR A 146 -4.87 -8.73 -15.72
CA THR A 146 -5.36 -10.02 -15.16
C THR A 146 -6.77 -9.91 -14.61
N ASN A 147 -7.17 -8.77 -14.04
CA ASN A 147 -8.54 -8.51 -13.63
C ASN A 147 -9.51 -8.51 -14.81
N LEU A 148 -9.16 -7.81 -15.90
CA LEU A 148 -9.98 -7.76 -17.11
C LEU A 148 -10.11 -9.14 -17.77
N LEU A 149 -9.04 -9.94 -17.76
CA LEU A 149 -9.09 -11.30 -18.31
C LEU A 149 -10.03 -12.20 -17.51
N GLU A 150 -9.99 -12.17 -16.18
CA GLU A 150 -10.94 -12.91 -15.33
C GLU A 150 -12.38 -12.47 -15.61
N CYS A 151 -12.64 -11.15 -15.69
CA CYS A 151 -13.97 -10.65 -16.04
C CYS A 151 -14.44 -11.11 -17.42
N LEU A 152 -13.55 -11.06 -18.42
CA LEU A 152 -13.88 -11.51 -19.79
C LEU A 152 -14.17 -13.02 -19.86
N GLU A 153 -13.42 -13.81 -19.09
CA GLU A 153 -13.67 -15.25 -18.99
C GLU A 153 -15.07 -15.52 -18.41
N ASP A 154 -15.40 -14.91 -17.27
CA ASP A 154 -16.71 -15.04 -16.62
C ASP A 154 -17.86 -14.62 -17.57
N TRP A 155 -17.72 -13.49 -18.26
CA TRP A 155 -18.73 -13.00 -19.20
C TRP A 155 -18.88 -13.93 -20.39
N THR A 156 -17.78 -14.48 -20.91
CA THR A 156 -17.79 -15.42 -22.05
C THR A 156 -18.50 -16.71 -21.66
N LEU A 157 -18.19 -17.26 -20.48
CA LEU A 157 -18.85 -18.47 -19.96
C LEU A 157 -20.36 -18.27 -19.74
N ASN A 158 -20.74 -17.14 -19.19
CA ASN A 158 -22.16 -16.79 -19.03
C ASN A 158 -22.86 -16.66 -20.35
N LEU A 159 -22.25 -16.02 -21.34
CA LEU A 159 -22.81 -15.88 -22.69
C LEU A 159 -22.97 -17.24 -23.39
N GLN A 160 -21.97 -18.13 -23.30
CA GLN A 160 -22.06 -19.49 -23.82
C GLN A 160 -23.20 -20.29 -23.17
N SER A 161 -23.41 -20.06 -21.87
CA SER A 161 -24.51 -20.68 -21.10
C SER A 161 -25.85 -19.95 -21.29
N ARG A 162 -25.92 -18.95 -22.17
CA ARG A 162 -27.10 -18.08 -22.40
C ARG A 162 -27.64 -17.42 -21.15
N HIS A 163 -26.76 -17.13 -20.19
CA HIS A 163 -27.09 -16.32 -19.01
C HIS A 163 -26.93 -14.83 -19.31
N ILE A 164 -27.84 -14.02 -18.76
CA ILE A 164 -27.72 -12.55 -18.79
C ILE A 164 -26.71 -12.14 -17.72
N THR A 165 -25.82 -11.22 -18.05
CA THR A 165 -24.84 -10.65 -17.11
C THR A 165 -25.02 -9.16 -17.01
N ASP A 166 -25.33 -8.67 -15.82
CA ASP A 166 -25.35 -7.24 -15.49
C ASP A 166 -24.02 -6.84 -14.82
N VAL A 167 -23.41 -5.77 -15.29
CA VAL A 167 -22.13 -5.28 -14.76
C VAL A 167 -22.33 -3.93 -14.09
N ILE A 168 -22.03 -3.85 -12.81
CA ILE A 168 -22.17 -2.62 -12.01
C ILE A 168 -20.78 -2.16 -11.57
N TYR A 169 -20.43 -0.90 -11.88
CA TYR A 169 -19.16 -0.30 -11.49
C TYR A 169 -19.37 0.63 -10.29
N PHE A 170 -18.60 0.39 -9.22
CA PHE A 170 -18.55 1.26 -8.07
C PHE A 170 -17.20 1.97 -7.99
N ASP A 171 -17.20 3.27 -7.79
CA ASP A 171 -15.99 4.07 -7.57
C ASP A 171 -16.26 5.16 -6.51
N PHE A 172 -15.28 5.36 -5.62
CA PHE A 172 -15.36 6.37 -4.59
C PHE A 172 -14.80 7.71 -5.08
N LYS A 173 -15.65 8.71 -5.18
CA LYS A 173 -15.21 10.05 -5.57
C LYS A 173 -14.34 10.68 -4.48
N LYS A 174 -13.12 11.05 -4.82
CA LYS A 174 -12.16 11.78 -3.94
C LYS A 174 -11.80 11.04 -2.63
N LEU A 175 -11.83 9.73 -2.57
CA LEU A 175 -11.51 8.97 -1.36
C LEU A 175 -10.14 9.37 -0.76
N SER A 176 -9.10 9.46 -1.58
CA SER A 176 -7.74 9.82 -1.14
C SER A 176 -7.61 11.27 -0.64
N THR A 177 -8.52 12.16 -1.02
CA THR A 177 -8.49 13.58 -0.61
C THR A 177 -9.24 13.81 0.71
N LEU A 178 -10.25 13.00 1.01
CA LEU A 178 -11.05 13.11 2.23
C LEU A 178 -10.27 12.72 3.50
N PHE A 179 -9.32 11.80 3.39
CA PHE A 179 -8.51 11.36 4.54
C PHE A 179 -7.38 12.31 4.94
N VAL A 180 -7.02 13.28 4.07
CA VAL A 180 -5.91 14.23 4.35
C VAL A 180 -6.36 15.46 5.14
N THR A 181 -7.66 15.71 5.27
CA THR A 181 -8.19 16.99 5.78
C THR A 181 -8.71 16.97 7.22
N THR A 182 -8.61 15.87 7.96
CA THR A 182 -9.25 15.77 9.28
C THR A 182 -8.33 15.75 10.50
N ASN A 183 -7.02 15.95 10.36
CA ASN A 183 -6.11 15.95 11.51
C ASN A 183 -4.99 16.98 11.36
N TYR A 184 -5.33 18.26 11.55
CA TYR A 184 -4.37 19.30 11.99
C TYR A 184 -5.11 20.29 12.88
#